data_385d654b4ccb6a61c58ae3543669dcb6
#
_entry.id   385d654b4ccb6a61c58ae3543669dcb6
#
_cell.length_a   1.000
_cell.length_b   1.000
_cell.length_c   1.000
_cell.angle_alpha   90.00
_cell.angle_beta   90.00
_cell.angle_gamma   90.00
#
_symmetry.space_group_name_H-M   'P 1'
#
loop_
_entity.id
_entity.type
_entity.pdbx_description
1 polymer ?
#
loop_
_entity_poly.entity_id
_entity_poly.type
_entity_poly.pdbx_seq_one_letter_code
_entity_poly.pdbx_strand_id
1 'polypeptide(L)'
;MFACGSLFSQGIEFKHGTFNEALAKAKKENKLLFMDCYTSWCGPCKYLSETIFSQKEVGDFFNKNFVSFKMDMEKGEGIELCKKYQVKSFPTLLFIDAKGSVVHKLVGGMPGEELIKGAQAALNPNLRIGTLREKFEGGNREYEFLLTYLTAVKRQYDKVNIPLVSKALIENYSLEKFLTKDLFYVISGANINYVSKEYRYLVQNKDVLINKVGAKECDAVLRKAIRTHLFQFAEECFSLTDLKKEIEKCKKDKVYLNIEDLERDLSYTYCFAHGQLKKWFDLKLQEAANLKGSPNYVYVMHNIGDEVVRNPKFKGSEESINRALKIGHELADNDDGVIMGNFLLAKLYLKVGNKEKAQKHYDLFIEINGEAGGNNTHPSVAKVKNAIDLL
;
A
#
# COMPACT_ATOMS: atom_id res chain seq x y z
N MET A 1 -10.46 34.26 -46.88
CA MET A 1 -10.24 34.31 -45.46
C MET A 1 -10.36 32.90 -44.91
N PHE A 2 -9.23 32.27 -44.69
CA PHE A 2 -9.20 30.95 -43.98
C PHE A 2 -9.24 31.25 -42.49
N ALA A 3 -10.33 30.87 -41.82
CA ALA A 3 -10.41 30.90 -40.38
C ALA A 3 -9.43 29.84 -39.86
N CYS A 4 -8.32 30.29 -39.28
CA CYS A 4 -7.43 29.42 -38.49
C CYS A 4 -8.20 28.97 -37.26
N GLY A 5 -8.86 27.85 -37.34
CA GLY A 5 -9.47 27.18 -36.19
C GLY A 5 -8.38 26.79 -35.23
N SER A 6 -8.28 27.48 -34.11
CA SER A 6 -7.44 27.07 -32.99
C SER A 6 -7.83 25.66 -32.60
N LEU A 7 -6.92 24.70 -32.82
CA LEU A 7 -6.99 23.37 -32.25
C LEU A 7 -6.90 23.52 -30.73
N PHE A 8 -8.04 23.79 -30.10
CA PHE A 8 -8.14 23.76 -28.64
C PHE A 8 -7.84 22.32 -28.21
N SER A 9 -6.81 22.13 -27.43
CA SER A 9 -6.56 20.91 -26.69
C SER A 9 -7.88 20.49 -26.02
N GLN A 10 -8.35 19.27 -26.33
CA GLN A 10 -9.63 18.78 -25.79
C GLN A 10 -9.54 18.45 -24.30
N GLY A 11 -8.34 18.42 -23.69
CA GLY A 11 -8.09 17.98 -22.34
C GLY A 11 -7.86 19.09 -21.30
N ILE A 12 -7.36 18.70 -20.13
CA ILE A 12 -7.00 19.62 -19.05
C ILE A 12 -5.81 20.51 -19.47
N GLU A 13 -5.96 21.81 -19.32
CA GLU A 13 -4.90 22.80 -19.54
C GLU A 13 -4.04 22.96 -18.28
N PHE A 14 -2.90 22.27 -18.24
CA PHE A 14 -1.96 22.41 -17.13
C PHE A 14 -1.08 23.64 -17.31
N LYS A 15 -0.91 24.42 -16.23
CA LYS A 15 -0.03 25.57 -16.21
C LYS A 15 1.42 25.14 -16.00
N HIS A 16 2.32 25.87 -16.65
CA HIS A 16 3.77 25.75 -16.47
C HIS A 16 4.25 26.81 -15.46
N GLY A 17 5.45 26.62 -14.94
CA GLY A 17 6.06 27.52 -13.95
C GLY A 17 6.18 26.90 -12.58
N THR A 18 6.22 27.71 -11.54
CA THR A 18 6.37 27.30 -10.15
C THR A 18 5.02 27.04 -9.46
N PHE A 19 5.06 26.28 -8.36
CA PHE A 19 3.88 26.09 -7.50
C PHE A 19 3.28 27.42 -7.01
N ASN A 20 4.14 28.36 -6.63
CA ASN A 20 3.68 29.66 -6.13
C ASN A 20 2.98 30.49 -7.22
N GLU A 21 3.44 30.44 -8.46
CA GLU A 21 2.76 31.10 -9.60
C GLU A 21 1.40 30.49 -9.89
N ALA A 22 1.31 29.14 -9.87
CA ALA A 22 0.05 28.44 -10.05
C ALA A 22 -0.95 28.75 -8.93
N LEU A 23 -0.48 28.78 -7.67
CA LEU A 23 -1.30 29.14 -6.51
C LEU A 23 -1.77 30.60 -6.55
N ALA A 24 -0.89 31.54 -6.91
CA ALA A 24 -1.24 32.96 -7.08
C ALA A 24 -2.30 33.14 -8.16
N LYS A 25 -2.20 32.39 -9.28
CA LYS A 25 -3.20 32.40 -10.34
C LYS A 25 -4.55 31.85 -9.84
N ALA A 26 -4.55 30.74 -9.13
CA ALA A 26 -5.77 30.18 -8.55
C ALA A 26 -6.45 31.17 -7.59
N LYS A 27 -5.67 31.84 -6.75
CA LYS A 27 -6.15 32.90 -5.86
C LYS A 27 -6.77 34.07 -6.65
N LYS A 28 -6.11 34.53 -7.71
CA LYS A 28 -6.59 35.66 -8.56
C LYS A 28 -7.91 35.27 -9.26
N GLU A 29 -8.06 34.02 -9.68
CA GLU A 29 -9.26 33.53 -10.36
C GLU A 29 -10.36 33.05 -9.40
N ASN A 30 -10.13 33.14 -8.09
CA ASN A 30 -11.02 32.61 -7.06
C ASN A 30 -11.39 31.13 -7.29
N LYS A 31 -10.41 30.33 -7.70
CA LYS A 31 -10.51 28.89 -7.96
C LYS A 31 -9.63 28.09 -6.99
N LEU A 32 -9.91 26.79 -6.84
CA LEU A 32 -8.96 25.88 -6.24
C LEU A 32 -7.83 25.57 -7.24
N LEU A 33 -6.62 25.36 -6.72
CA LEU A 33 -5.52 24.78 -7.46
C LEU A 33 -5.69 23.25 -7.47
N PHE A 34 -5.83 22.66 -8.66
CA PHE A 34 -5.74 21.22 -8.88
C PHE A 34 -4.29 20.87 -9.18
N MET A 35 -3.66 20.04 -8.37
CA MET A 35 -2.27 19.63 -8.55
C MET A 35 -2.16 18.10 -8.74
N ASP A 36 -1.69 17.69 -9.92
CA ASP A 36 -1.32 16.31 -10.21
C ASP A 36 0.11 16.04 -9.72
N CYS A 37 0.22 15.29 -8.64
CA CYS A 37 1.48 14.86 -8.06
C CYS A 37 1.88 13.52 -8.69
N TYR A 38 2.90 13.52 -9.54
CA TYR A 38 3.33 12.36 -10.31
C TYR A 38 4.82 12.08 -10.16
N THR A 39 5.28 10.95 -10.72
CA THR A 39 6.70 10.65 -10.99
C THR A 39 6.85 10.11 -12.40
N SER A 40 8.04 10.26 -12.98
CA SER A 40 8.29 9.90 -14.39
C SER A 40 8.17 8.40 -14.69
N TRP A 41 8.38 7.54 -13.71
CA TRP A 41 8.28 6.07 -13.82
C TRP A 41 6.88 5.50 -13.52
N CYS A 42 5.95 6.33 -13.06
CA CYS A 42 4.63 5.89 -12.57
C CYS A 42 3.69 5.54 -13.73
N GLY A 43 3.41 4.27 -13.95
CA GLY A 43 2.49 3.79 -14.99
C GLY A 43 1.07 4.36 -14.86
N PRO A 44 0.40 4.29 -13.70
CA PRO A 44 -0.92 4.89 -13.51
C PRO A 44 -0.97 6.41 -13.72
N CYS A 45 0.14 7.13 -13.48
CA CYS A 45 0.22 8.57 -13.77
C CYS A 45 0.23 8.84 -15.27
N LYS A 46 0.97 8.03 -16.05
CA LYS A 46 0.96 8.09 -17.51
C LYS A 46 -0.44 7.82 -18.07
N TYR A 47 -1.11 6.80 -17.54
CA TYR A 47 -2.49 6.50 -17.91
C TYR A 47 -3.43 7.70 -17.69
N LEU A 48 -3.39 8.34 -16.51
CA LEU A 48 -4.17 9.56 -16.25
C LEU A 48 -3.84 10.65 -17.27
N SER A 49 -2.54 10.91 -17.48
CA SER A 49 -2.08 11.99 -18.35
C SER A 49 -2.49 11.80 -19.82
N GLU A 50 -2.32 10.58 -20.33
CA GLU A 50 -2.50 10.27 -21.74
C GLU A 50 -3.96 9.94 -22.11
N THR A 51 -4.70 9.32 -21.18
CA THR A 51 -6.03 8.78 -21.47
C THR A 51 -7.15 9.57 -20.80
N ILE A 52 -6.97 10.02 -19.55
CA ILE A 52 -8.06 10.62 -18.78
C ILE A 52 -8.04 12.15 -18.89
N PHE A 53 -6.89 12.77 -18.63
CA PHE A 53 -6.77 14.24 -18.70
C PHE A 53 -6.94 14.79 -20.12
N SER A 54 -6.77 13.98 -21.14
CA SER A 54 -6.99 14.31 -22.56
C SER A 54 -8.46 14.26 -22.96
N GLN A 55 -9.35 13.69 -22.14
CA GLN A 55 -10.79 13.62 -22.46
C GLN A 55 -11.42 15.02 -22.44
N LYS A 56 -12.24 15.31 -23.46
CA LYS A 56 -12.90 16.61 -23.61
C LYS A 56 -13.75 16.96 -22.39
N GLU A 57 -14.57 16.03 -21.91
CA GLU A 57 -15.46 16.26 -20.76
C GLU A 57 -14.67 16.57 -19.47
N VAL A 58 -13.54 15.91 -19.28
CA VAL A 58 -12.63 16.16 -18.14
C VAL A 58 -11.99 17.54 -18.29
N GLY A 59 -11.48 17.84 -19.50
CA GLY A 59 -10.89 19.13 -19.79
C GLY A 59 -11.86 20.30 -19.59
N ASP A 60 -13.05 20.20 -20.17
CA ASP A 60 -14.10 21.23 -20.04
C ASP A 60 -14.46 21.49 -18.57
N PHE A 61 -14.58 20.42 -17.78
CA PHE A 61 -14.90 20.55 -16.35
C PHE A 61 -13.75 21.19 -15.54
N PHE A 62 -12.52 20.70 -15.74
CA PHE A 62 -11.37 21.17 -14.95
C PHE A 62 -10.95 22.58 -15.33
N ASN A 63 -10.90 22.93 -16.61
CA ASN A 63 -10.52 24.26 -17.09
C ASN A 63 -11.49 25.36 -16.62
N LYS A 64 -12.77 24.99 -16.52
CA LYS A 64 -13.80 25.90 -15.98
C LYS A 64 -13.62 26.16 -14.48
N ASN A 65 -13.34 25.12 -13.68
CA ASN A 65 -13.49 25.13 -12.23
C ASN A 65 -12.17 25.26 -11.47
N PHE A 66 -11.03 24.94 -12.08
CA PHE A 66 -9.73 24.90 -11.41
C PHE A 66 -8.64 25.63 -12.19
N VAL A 67 -7.59 26.00 -11.51
CA VAL A 67 -6.27 26.20 -12.11
C VAL A 67 -5.54 24.86 -11.97
N SER A 68 -5.16 24.24 -13.08
CA SER A 68 -4.54 22.92 -13.08
C SER A 68 -3.01 23.00 -13.22
N PHE A 69 -2.28 22.22 -12.44
CA PHE A 69 -0.83 22.22 -12.36
C PHE A 69 -0.30 20.79 -12.22
N LYS A 70 0.83 20.48 -12.84
CA LYS A 70 1.50 19.17 -12.72
C LYS A 70 2.85 19.34 -12.04
N MET A 71 3.18 18.41 -11.12
CA MET A 71 4.45 18.44 -10.40
C MET A 71 5.07 17.06 -10.31
N ASP A 72 6.31 16.94 -10.81
CA ASP A 72 7.14 15.74 -10.59
C ASP A 72 7.68 15.78 -9.16
N MET A 73 7.19 14.87 -8.31
CA MET A 73 7.47 14.84 -6.87
C MET A 73 8.90 14.39 -6.53
N GLU A 74 9.68 13.98 -7.52
CA GLU A 74 11.08 13.58 -7.35
C GLU A 74 12.06 14.61 -7.92
N LYS A 75 11.58 15.75 -8.47
CA LYS A 75 12.42 16.78 -9.10
C LYS A 75 12.13 18.18 -8.60
N GLY A 76 13.19 18.99 -8.50
CA GLY A 76 13.09 20.41 -8.20
C GLY A 76 12.29 20.69 -6.93
N GLU A 77 11.37 21.68 -7.00
CA GLU A 77 10.48 22.04 -5.88
C GLU A 77 9.48 20.93 -5.50
N GLY A 78 9.26 19.94 -6.38
CA GLY A 78 8.38 18.81 -6.12
C GLY A 78 8.82 17.97 -4.91
N ILE A 79 10.13 17.85 -4.64
CA ILE A 79 10.67 17.13 -3.49
C ILE A 79 10.16 17.74 -2.17
N GLU A 80 10.20 19.06 -2.05
CA GLU A 80 9.72 19.76 -0.85
C GLU A 80 8.19 19.77 -0.77
N LEU A 81 7.50 19.88 -1.90
CA LEU A 81 6.04 19.77 -1.95
C LEU A 81 5.55 18.36 -1.59
N CYS A 82 6.29 17.31 -2.00
CA CYS A 82 6.02 15.94 -1.64
C CYS A 82 6.03 15.75 -0.11
N LYS A 83 7.04 16.30 0.57
CA LYS A 83 7.14 16.29 2.04
C LYS A 83 6.04 17.14 2.68
N LYS A 84 5.85 18.38 2.22
CA LYS A 84 4.86 19.34 2.74
C LYS A 84 3.46 18.75 2.73
N TYR A 85 3.06 18.13 1.62
CA TYR A 85 1.71 17.58 1.44
C TYR A 85 1.60 16.10 1.76
N GLN A 86 2.67 15.49 2.29
CA GLN A 86 2.75 14.08 2.71
C GLN A 86 2.26 13.12 1.61
N VAL A 87 2.73 13.35 0.37
CA VAL A 87 2.41 12.49 -0.76
C VAL A 87 3.18 11.17 -0.62
N LYS A 88 2.46 10.04 -0.46
CA LYS A 88 3.05 8.72 -0.18
C LYS A 88 2.87 7.71 -1.31
N SER A 89 2.10 8.06 -2.33
CA SER A 89 1.79 7.19 -3.48
C SER A 89 1.48 8.03 -4.70
N PHE A 90 1.65 7.45 -5.89
CA PHE A 90 1.43 8.15 -7.15
C PHE A 90 0.46 7.39 -8.06
N PRO A 91 -0.43 8.11 -8.79
CA PRO A 91 -0.66 9.54 -8.69
C PRO A 91 -1.41 9.94 -7.41
N THR A 92 -1.14 11.13 -6.90
CA THR A 92 -1.96 11.80 -5.88
C THR A 92 -2.43 13.13 -6.45
N LEU A 93 -3.73 13.35 -6.44
CA LEU A 93 -4.39 14.52 -7.00
C LEU A 93 -4.87 15.41 -5.85
N LEU A 94 -4.27 16.59 -5.71
CA LEU A 94 -4.55 17.50 -4.61
C LEU A 94 -5.42 18.67 -5.09
N PHE A 95 -6.41 19.03 -4.29
CA PHE A 95 -7.20 20.24 -4.44
C PHE A 95 -6.82 21.19 -3.30
N ILE A 96 -6.26 22.35 -3.65
CA ILE A 96 -5.57 23.24 -2.72
C ILE A 96 -6.28 24.61 -2.76
N ASP A 97 -6.55 25.16 -1.59
CA ASP A 97 -7.16 26.49 -1.47
C ASP A 97 -6.16 27.65 -1.64
N ALA A 98 -6.65 28.87 -1.68
CA ALA A 98 -5.84 30.07 -1.84
C ALA A 98 -4.82 30.33 -0.70
N LYS A 99 -4.92 29.61 0.43
CA LYS A 99 -3.98 29.66 1.54
C LYS A 99 -2.88 28.58 1.42
N GLY A 100 -2.96 27.72 0.39
CA GLY A 100 -2.04 26.60 0.20
C GLY A 100 -2.40 25.37 1.04
N SER A 101 -3.62 25.27 1.57
CA SER A 101 -4.09 24.12 2.35
C SER A 101 -4.81 23.13 1.44
N VAL A 102 -4.54 21.82 1.63
CA VAL A 102 -5.24 20.76 0.91
C VAL A 102 -6.65 20.63 1.46
N VAL A 103 -7.66 20.93 0.64
CA VAL A 103 -9.08 20.82 1.00
C VAL A 103 -9.70 19.49 0.60
N HIS A 104 -9.13 18.83 -0.43
CA HIS A 104 -9.56 17.51 -0.88
C HIS A 104 -8.42 16.79 -1.58
N LYS A 105 -8.47 15.45 -1.60
CA LYS A 105 -7.44 14.61 -2.19
C LYS A 105 -8.06 13.37 -2.82
N LEU A 106 -7.52 12.96 -3.98
CA LEU A 106 -7.79 11.66 -4.61
C LEU A 106 -6.47 10.94 -4.80
N VAL A 107 -6.48 9.60 -4.79
CA VAL A 107 -5.27 8.79 -4.92
C VAL A 107 -5.50 7.67 -5.93
N GLY A 108 -4.49 7.43 -6.77
CA GLY A 108 -4.50 6.39 -7.79
C GLY A 108 -5.13 6.81 -9.12
N GLY A 109 -4.94 5.95 -10.12
CA GLY A 109 -5.60 6.11 -11.44
C GLY A 109 -7.08 5.81 -11.33
N MET A 110 -7.92 6.57 -12.06
CA MET A 110 -9.36 6.42 -12.07
C MET A 110 -9.97 6.83 -13.42
N PRO A 111 -11.16 6.35 -13.76
CA PRO A 111 -11.91 6.81 -14.94
C PRO A 111 -12.30 8.29 -14.84
N GLY A 112 -12.53 8.94 -16.01
CA GLY A 112 -12.85 10.37 -16.07
C GLY A 112 -14.10 10.75 -15.28
N GLU A 113 -15.14 9.94 -15.30
CA GLU A 113 -16.36 10.18 -14.51
C GLU A 113 -16.10 10.19 -13.00
N GLU A 114 -15.25 9.28 -12.49
CA GLU A 114 -14.88 9.26 -11.09
C GLU A 114 -14.00 10.45 -10.70
N LEU A 115 -13.11 10.87 -11.60
CA LEU A 115 -12.29 12.06 -11.43
C LEU A 115 -13.15 13.32 -11.33
N ILE A 116 -14.14 13.48 -12.20
CA ILE A 116 -15.09 14.60 -12.16
C ILE A 116 -15.90 14.58 -10.85
N LYS A 117 -16.45 13.43 -10.45
CA LYS A 117 -17.17 13.28 -9.17
C LYS A 117 -16.31 13.67 -7.96
N GLY A 118 -15.03 13.26 -7.97
CA GLY A 118 -14.10 13.65 -6.92
C GLY A 118 -13.81 15.17 -6.90
N ALA A 119 -13.64 15.76 -8.08
CA ALA A 119 -13.42 17.19 -8.21
C ALA A 119 -14.67 18.01 -7.83
N GLN A 120 -15.89 17.54 -8.12
CA GLN A 120 -17.13 18.12 -7.64
C GLN A 120 -17.20 18.12 -6.10
N ALA A 121 -16.76 17.03 -5.46
CA ALA A 121 -16.66 16.97 -3.99
C ALA A 121 -15.67 18.01 -3.43
N ALA A 122 -14.55 18.26 -4.11
CA ALA A 122 -13.60 19.30 -3.73
C ALA A 122 -14.22 20.72 -3.77
N LEU A 123 -15.10 20.98 -4.74
CA LEU A 123 -15.80 22.24 -4.87
C LEU A 123 -16.87 22.46 -3.79
N ASN A 124 -17.47 21.37 -3.28
CA ASN A 124 -18.50 21.46 -2.25
C ASN A 124 -17.89 21.40 -0.84
N PRO A 125 -17.89 22.48 -0.05
CA PRO A 125 -17.30 22.47 1.29
C PRO A 125 -17.83 21.35 2.21
N ASN A 126 -19.10 20.95 2.07
CA ASN A 126 -19.70 19.90 2.88
C ASN A 126 -19.24 18.48 2.54
N LEU A 127 -18.67 18.28 1.34
CA LEU A 127 -18.16 16.98 0.87
C LEU A 127 -16.62 16.88 0.95
N ARG A 128 -15.95 17.94 1.39
CA ARG A 128 -14.51 17.93 1.62
C ARG A 128 -14.16 16.97 2.74
N ILE A 129 -13.05 16.23 2.58
CA ILE A 129 -12.66 15.19 3.51
C ILE A 129 -12.47 15.69 4.95
N GLY A 130 -11.92 16.89 5.13
CA GLY A 130 -11.78 17.51 6.45
C GLY A 130 -13.13 17.71 7.15
N THR A 131 -14.09 18.33 6.44
CA THR A 131 -15.45 18.55 6.96
C THR A 131 -16.19 17.26 7.26
N LEU A 132 -16.04 16.24 6.40
CA LEU A 132 -16.63 14.92 6.65
C LEU A 132 -16.02 14.27 7.90
N ARG A 133 -14.72 14.38 8.09
CA ARG A 133 -14.02 13.89 9.28
C ARG A 133 -14.52 14.58 10.55
N GLU A 134 -14.53 15.90 10.56
CA GLU A 134 -15.02 16.69 11.71
C GLU A 134 -16.47 16.31 12.11
N LYS A 135 -17.36 16.15 11.13
CA LYS A 135 -18.72 15.69 11.38
C LYS A 135 -18.78 14.28 11.96
N PHE A 136 -17.92 13.38 11.47
CA PHE A 136 -17.85 12.01 11.99
C PHE A 136 -17.30 11.97 13.42
N GLU A 137 -16.23 12.70 13.70
CA GLU A 137 -15.64 12.84 15.05
C GLU A 137 -16.62 13.54 16.01
N GLY A 138 -17.41 14.49 15.50
CA GLY A 138 -18.50 15.14 16.23
C GLY A 138 -19.74 14.27 16.47
N GLY A 139 -19.69 12.98 16.08
CA GLY A 139 -20.75 12.01 16.40
C GLY A 139 -21.86 11.89 15.37
N ASN A 140 -21.74 12.48 14.18
CA ASN A 140 -22.74 12.24 13.13
C ASN A 140 -22.68 10.78 12.66
N ARG A 141 -23.83 10.08 12.73
CA ARG A 141 -23.99 8.66 12.37
C ARG A 141 -25.14 8.43 11.39
N GLU A 142 -25.65 9.48 10.75
CA GLU A 142 -26.70 9.37 9.73
C GLU A 142 -26.24 8.48 8.56
N TYR A 143 -27.15 7.68 8.03
CA TYR A 143 -26.86 6.66 7.02
C TYR A 143 -26.21 7.24 5.76
N GLU A 144 -26.84 8.23 5.15
CA GLU A 144 -26.35 8.86 3.91
C GLU A 144 -25.02 9.59 4.13
N PHE A 145 -24.84 10.22 5.29
CA PHE A 145 -23.60 10.84 5.68
C PHE A 145 -22.47 9.80 5.79
N LEU A 146 -22.69 8.68 6.48
CA LEU A 146 -21.70 7.63 6.65
C LEU A 146 -21.32 6.98 5.32
N LEU A 147 -22.26 6.74 4.40
CA LEU A 147 -21.97 6.24 3.04
C LEU A 147 -21.16 7.25 2.23
N THR A 148 -21.50 8.52 2.31
CA THR A 148 -20.74 9.61 1.67
C THR A 148 -19.32 9.67 2.19
N TYR A 149 -19.14 9.62 3.51
CA TYR A 149 -17.81 9.65 4.11
C TYR A 149 -17.00 8.39 3.80
N LEU A 150 -17.63 7.21 3.86
CA LEU A 150 -16.97 5.95 3.47
C LEU A 150 -16.48 6.00 2.01
N THR A 151 -17.30 6.53 1.11
CA THR A 151 -16.91 6.71 -0.29
C THR A 151 -15.70 7.64 -0.43
N ALA A 152 -15.68 8.73 0.31
CA ALA A 152 -14.58 9.69 0.30
C ALA A 152 -13.26 9.09 0.83
N VAL A 153 -13.28 8.39 1.96
CA VAL A 153 -12.08 7.76 2.53
C VAL A 153 -11.58 6.58 1.69
N LYS A 154 -12.48 5.83 1.03
CA LYS A 154 -12.08 4.77 0.08
C LYS A 154 -11.30 5.33 -1.11
N ARG A 155 -11.74 6.44 -1.69
CA ARG A 155 -11.04 7.12 -2.81
C ARG A 155 -9.66 7.64 -2.44
N GLN A 156 -9.38 7.79 -1.14
CA GLN A 156 -8.07 8.19 -0.63
C GLN A 156 -7.22 7.02 -0.15
N TYR A 157 -7.72 5.79 -0.26
CA TYR A 157 -7.09 4.60 0.33
C TYR A 157 -6.77 4.80 1.82
N ASP A 158 -7.64 5.50 2.55
CA ASP A 158 -7.45 5.81 3.97
C ASP A 158 -7.70 4.54 4.82
N LYS A 159 -6.62 3.79 5.03
CA LYS A 159 -6.63 2.51 5.76
C LYS A 159 -7.06 2.65 7.22
N VAL A 160 -7.04 3.85 7.78
CA VAL A 160 -7.44 4.13 9.16
C VAL A 160 -8.95 4.38 9.23
N ASN A 161 -9.46 5.27 8.40
CA ASN A 161 -10.86 5.69 8.48
C ASN A 161 -11.84 4.74 7.78
N ILE A 162 -11.42 3.99 6.75
CA ILE A 162 -12.29 2.99 6.12
C ILE A 162 -12.87 2.00 7.14
N PRO A 163 -12.07 1.33 7.99
CA PRO A 163 -12.64 0.41 9.00
C PRO A 163 -13.53 1.11 10.03
N LEU A 164 -13.16 2.32 10.45
CA LEU A 164 -13.93 3.08 11.46
C LEU A 164 -15.34 3.44 10.95
N VAL A 165 -15.40 3.98 9.73
CA VAL A 165 -16.69 4.39 9.13
C VAL A 165 -17.53 3.16 8.75
N SER A 166 -16.90 2.11 8.21
CA SER A 166 -17.61 0.85 7.89
C SER A 166 -18.16 0.20 9.15
N LYS A 167 -17.41 0.19 10.25
CA LYS A 167 -17.85 -0.31 11.55
C LYS A 167 -19.02 0.52 12.08
N ALA A 168 -18.97 1.84 12.01
CA ALA A 168 -20.05 2.70 12.40
C ALA A 168 -21.35 2.40 11.62
N LEU A 169 -21.26 2.09 10.33
CA LEU A 169 -22.43 1.68 9.53
C LEU A 169 -23.04 0.38 10.04
N ILE A 170 -22.26 -0.68 10.26
CA ILE A 170 -22.79 -1.96 10.70
C ILE A 170 -23.24 -1.99 12.17
N GLU A 171 -22.76 -1.07 13.00
CA GLU A 171 -23.18 -0.91 14.40
C GLU A 171 -24.49 -0.14 14.55
N ASN A 172 -24.75 0.83 13.67
CA ASN A 172 -25.93 1.69 13.74
C ASN A 172 -27.08 1.24 12.85
N TYR A 173 -26.81 0.35 11.88
CA TYR A 173 -27.80 -0.12 10.90
C TYR A 173 -27.75 -1.64 10.76
N SER A 174 -28.92 -2.24 10.38
CA SER A 174 -28.99 -3.68 10.20
C SER A 174 -28.00 -4.19 9.15
N LEU A 175 -27.32 -5.29 9.47
CA LEU A 175 -26.34 -5.92 8.59
C LEU A 175 -26.95 -6.33 7.24
N GLU A 176 -28.24 -6.72 7.24
CA GLU A 176 -28.97 -7.09 6.03
C GLU A 176 -28.99 -6.01 4.95
N LYS A 177 -28.95 -4.72 5.34
CA LYS A 177 -28.87 -3.60 4.39
C LYS A 177 -27.63 -3.65 3.49
N PHE A 178 -26.55 -4.23 3.98
CA PHE A 178 -25.26 -4.28 3.30
C PHE A 178 -25.01 -5.60 2.56
N LEU A 179 -25.97 -6.53 2.59
CA LEU A 179 -25.87 -7.83 1.91
C LEU A 179 -26.35 -7.74 0.45
N THR A 180 -26.00 -6.69 -0.23
CA THR A 180 -26.25 -6.48 -1.66
C THR A 180 -24.93 -6.30 -2.38
N LYS A 181 -24.88 -6.60 -3.69
CA LYS A 181 -23.67 -6.45 -4.51
C LYS A 181 -23.08 -5.03 -4.39
N ASP A 182 -23.95 -4.01 -4.36
CA ASP A 182 -23.53 -2.61 -4.35
C ASP A 182 -23.05 -2.12 -3.00
N LEU A 183 -23.49 -2.73 -1.88
CA LEU A 183 -23.16 -2.26 -0.53
C LEU A 183 -22.26 -3.22 0.26
N PHE A 184 -21.94 -4.40 -0.27
CA PHE A 184 -21.13 -5.39 0.44
C PHE A 184 -19.71 -4.88 0.78
N TYR A 185 -19.24 -3.85 0.09
CA TYR A 185 -17.99 -3.19 0.42
C TYR A 185 -17.96 -2.57 1.83
N VAL A 186 -19.12 -2.25 2.42
CA VAL A 186 -19.23 -1.78 3.81
C VAL A 186 -18.76 -2.88 4.76
N ILE A 187 -19.24 -4.10 4.54
CA ILE A 187 -18.87 -5.27 5.36
C ILE A 187 -17.39 -5.60 5.17
N SER A 188 -16.91 -5.61 3.94
CA SER A 188 -15.49 -5.90 3.66
C SER A 188 -14.54 -4.86 4.25
N GLY A 189 -15.00 -3.59 4.35
CA GLY A 189 -14.25 -2.49 4.94
C GLY A 189 -14.19 -2.53 6.48
N ALA A 190 -15.20 -3.13 7.14
CA ALA A 190 -15.37 -3.08 8.60
C ALA A 190 -14.35 -3.91 9.41
N ASN A 191 -13.48 -4.69 8.77
CA ASN A 191 -12.53 -5.61 9.44
C ASN A 191 -13.26 -6.48 10.49
N ILE A 192 -14.25 -7.23 10.03
CA ILE A 192 -15.08 -8.08 10.89
C ILE A 192 -14.19 -9.05 11.68
N ASN A 193 -14.41 -9.10 12.99
CA ASN A 193 -13.68 -10.00 13.87
C ASN A 193 -14.31 -11.40 13.84
N TYR A 194 -13.48 -12.46 13.80
CA TYR A 194 -13.89 -13.86 13.79
C TYR A 194 -14.83 -14.25 14.94
N VAL A 195 -14.64 -13.68 16.13
CA VAL A 195 -15.47 -13.98 17.31
C VAL A 195 -16.74 -13.13 17.41
N SER A 196 -16.95 -12.19 16.47
CA SER A 196 -18.09 -11.28 16.52
C SER A 196 -19.42 -11.92 16.09
N LYS A 197 -20.53 -11.31 16.51
CA LYS A 197 -21.88 -11.70 16.08
C LYS A 197 -22.05 -11.52 14.56
N GLU A 198 -21.44 -10.51 13.98
CA GLU A 198 -21.47 -10.21 12.54
C GLU A 198 -20.82 -11.37 11.76
N TYR A 199 -19.66 -11.85 12.20
CA TYR A 199 -19.02 -13.00 11.56
C TYR A 199 -19.93 -14.24 11.63
N ARG A 200 -20.48 -14.55 12.80
CA ARG A 200 -21.39 -15.71 12.96
C ARG A 200 -22.62 -15.59 12.08
N TYR A 201 -23.19 -14.41 11.98
CA TYR A 201 -24.29 -14.13 11.06
C TYR A 201 -23.93 -14.41 9.60
N LEU A 202 -22.75 -13.95 9.14
CA LEU A 202 -22.28 -14.16 7.77
C LEU A 202 -22.06 -15.67 7.48
N VAL A 203 -21.46 -16.41 8.40
CA VAL A 203 -21.24 -17.87 8.24
C VAL A 203 -22.58 -18.62 8.20
N GLN A 204 -23.52 -18.32 9.10
CA GLN A 204 -24.84 -18.97 9.15
C GLN A 204 -25.68 -18.72 7.89
N ASN A 205 -25.50 -17.55 7.25
CA ASN A 205 -26.23 -17.16 6.03
C ASN A 205 -25.37 -17.26 4.77
N LYS A 206 -24.28 -18.04 4.79
CA LYS A 206 -23.28 -18.07 3.70
C LYS A 206 -23.88 -18.38 2.33
N ASP A 207 -24.78 -19.36 2.23
CA ASP A 207 -25.40 -19.76 0.97
C ASP A 207 -26.28 -18.64 0.38
N VAL A 208 -27.02 -17.93 1.23
CA VAL A 208 -27.82 -16.75 0.82
C VAL A 208 -26.91 -15.62 0.35
N LEU A 209 -25.77 -15.41 1.02
CA LEU A 209 -24.79 -14.40 0.66
C LEU A 209 -24.13 -14.70 -0.68
N ILE A 210 -23.73 -15.93 -0.92
CA ILE A 210 -23.15 -16.35 -2.20
C ILE A 210 -24.09 -16.01 -3.36
N ASN A 211 -25.40 -16.25 -3.20
CA ASN A 211 -26.38 -15.93 -4.20
C ASN A 211 -26.60 -14.41 -4.42
N LYS A 212 -26.42 -13.59 -3.38
CA LYS A 212 -26.63 -12.14 -3.44
C LYS A 212 -25.41 -11.36 -3.90
N VAL A 213 -24.22 -11.72 -3.41
CA VAL A 213 -22.99 -10.93 -3.60
C VAL A 213 -21.90 -11.65 -4.41
N GLY A 214 -21.97 -12.98 -4.48
CA GLY A 214 -20.97 -13.83 -5.13
C GLY A 214 -20.11 -14.58 -4.11
N ALA A 215 -19.65 -15.78 -4.53
CA ALA A 215 -18.83 -16.65 -3.68
C ALA A 215 -17.47 -16.03 -3.35
N LYS A 216 -16.84 -15.39 -4.33
CA LYS A 216 -15.52 -14.78 -4.20
C LYS A 216 -15.51 -13.66 -3.15
N GLU A 217 -16.47 -12.77 -3.19
CA GLU A 217 -16.63 -11.64 -2.26
C GLU A 217 -16.95 -12.13 -0.84
N CYS A 218 -17.87 -13.08 -0.73
CA CYS A 218 -18.23 -13.69 0.55
C CYS A 218 -17.03 -14.38 1.21
N ASP A 219 -16.36 -15.28 0.47
CA ASP A 219 -15.19 -16.00 0.98
C ASP A 219 -14.02 -15.07 1.31
N ALA A 220 -13.84 -13.98 0.58
CA ALA A 220 -12.78 -13.01 0.87
C ALA A 220 -12.94 -12.37 2.25
N VAL A 221 -14.16 -11.98 2.63
CA VAL A 221 -14.46 -11.37 3.95
C VAL A 221 -14.28 -12.38 5.06
N LEU A 222 -14.87 -13.57 4.92
CA LEU A 222 -14.79 -14.62 5.94
C LEU A 222 -13.35 -15.11 6.13
N ARG A 223 -12.60 -15.33 5.04
CA ARG A 223 -11.20 -15.71 5.07
C ARG A 223 -10.34 -14.66 5.75
N LYS A 224 -10.57 -13.38 5.46
CA LYS A 224 -9.85 -12.27 6.10
C LYS A 224 -10.07 -12.30 7.62
N ALA A 225 -11.31 -12.49 8.08
CA ALA A 225 -11.63 -12.56 9.51
C ALA A 225 -10.91 -13.73 10.19
N ILE A 226 -10.95 -14.94 9.59
CA ILE A 226 -10.26 -16.13 10.11
C ILE A 226 -8.74 -15.89 10.14
N ARG A 227 -8.15 -15.42 9.03
CA ARG A 227 -6.70 -15.17 8.97
C ARG A 227 -6.25 -14.18 10.03
N THR A 228 -6.95 -13.04 10.15
CA THR A 228 -6.62 -12.02 11.16
C THR A 228 -6.67 -12.61 12.57
N HIS A 229 -7.70 -13.38 12.90
CA HIS A 229 -7.83 -14.06 14.19
C HIS A 229 -6.68 -15.05 14.44
N LEU A 230 -6.38 -15.92 13.46
CA LEU A 230 -5.34 -16.92 13.62
C LEU A 230 -3.93 -16.33 13.73
N PHE A 231 -3.64 -15.24 13.00
CA PHE A 231 -2.36 -14.55 13.14
C PHE A 231 -2.22 -13.91 14.52
N GLN A 232 -3.26 -13.24 15.03
CA GLN A 232 -3.26 -12.72 16.40
C GLN A 232 -3.13 -13.84 17.42
N PHE A 233 -3.87 -14.93 17.24
CA PHE A 233 -3.78 -16.10 18.14
C PHE A 233 -2.38 -16.72 18.14
N ALA A 234 -1.71 -16.79 16.99
CA ALA A 234 -0.34 -17.29 16.89
C ALA A 234 0.68 -16.42 17.64
N GLU A 235 0.42 -15.11 17.78
CA GLU A 235 1.26 -14.21 18.58
C GLU A 235 1.05 -14.41 20.08
N GLU A 236 -0.12 -14.83 20.52
CA GLU A 236 -0.56 -14.85 21.92
C GLU A 236 -0.59 -16.25 22.54
N CYS A 237 -0.75 -17.32 21.74
CA CYS A 237 -0.92 -18.69 22.26
C CYS A 237 0.36 -19.28 22.86
N PHE A 238 0.19 -20.19 23.83
CA PHE A 238 1.31 -20.79 24.56
C PHE A 238 2.07 -21.86 23.78
N SER A 239 1.45 -22.53 22.81
CA SER A 239 2.09 -23.62 22.07
C SER A 239 1.58 -23.75 20.64
N LEU A 240 2.40 -24.35 19.77
CA LEU A 240 1.99 -24.75 18.41
C LEU A 240 0.82 -25.75 18.43
N THR A 241 0.69 -26.54 19.51
CA THR A 241 -0.44 -27.46 19.66
C THR A 241 -1.76 -26.70 19.83
N ASP A 242 -1.76 -25.62 20.60
CA ASP A 242 -2.95 -24.79 20.77
C ASP A 242 -3.30 -24.05 19.48
N LEU A 243 -2.30 -23.57 18.75
CA LEU A 243 -2.50 -22.99 17.43
C LEU A 243 -3.17 -23.98 16.46
N LYS A 244 -2.70 -25.23 16.42
CA LYS A 244 -3.32 -26.28 15.58
C LYS A 244 -4.77 -26.54 15.96
N LYS A 245 -5.09 -26.59 17.27
CA LYS A 245 -6.48 -26.74 17.72
C LYS A 245 -7.38 -25.58 17.26
N GLU A 246 -6.87 -24.34 17.32
CA GLU A 246 -7.64 -23.19 16.88
C GLU A 246 -7.84 -23.18 15.34
N ILE A 247 -6.84 -23.61 14.56
CA ILE A 247 -6.98 -23.81 13.11
C ILE A 247 -8.09 -24.85 12.82
N GLU A 248 -8.10 -26.00 13.52
CA GLU A 248 -9.13 -27.02 13.33
C GLU A 248 -10.54 -26.52 13.71
N LYS A 249 -10.64 -25.63 14.69
CA LYS A 249 -11.90 -24.98 15.03
C LYS A 249 -12.37 -24.06 13.90
N CYS A 250 -11.50 -23.26 13.31
CA CYS A 250 -11.82 -22.38 12.19
C CYS A 250 -12.23 -23.14 10.91
N LYS A 251 -11.69 -24.34 10.66
CA LYS A 251 -12.08 -25.19 9.52
C LYS A 251 -13.56 -25.57 9.52
N LYS A 252 -14.20 -25.63 10.69
CA LYS A 252 -15.63 -25.98 10.83
C LYS A 252 -16.57 -24.99 10.12
N ASP A 253 -16.12 -23.78 9.90
CA ASP A 253 -16.91 -22.74 9.21
C ASP A 253 -16.96 -22.95 7.68
N LYS A 254 -16.26 -24.00 7.15
CA LYS A 254 -16.25 -24.38 5.72
C LYS A 254 -15.88 -23.24 4.77
N VAL A 255 -15.03 -22.33 5.23
CA VAL A 255 -14.45 -21.26 4.41
C VAL A 255 -13.20 -21.81 3.75
N TYR A 256 -13.06 -21.55 2.43
CA TYR A 256 -11.84 -21.97 1.73
C TYR A 256 -10.61 -21.27 2.31
N LEU A 257 -9.69 -22.07 2.82
CA LEU A 257 -8.39 -21.66 3.32
C LEU A 257 -7.33 -22.53 2.62
N ASN A 258 -6.27 -21.91 2.09
CA ASN A 258 -5.07 -22.68 1.74
C ASN A 258 -4.37 -23.05 3.05
N ILE A 259 -4.70 -24.22 3.58
CA ILE A 259 -4.31 -24.62 4.94
C ILE A 259 -2.80 -24.82 5.06
N GLU A 260 -2.14 -25.43 4.08
CA GLU A 260 -0.70 -25.70 4.13
C GLU A 260 0.10 -24.40 4.20
N ASP A 261 -0.19 -23.43 3.33
CA ASP A 261 0.43 -22.12 3.35
C ASP A 261 0.10 -21.37 4.64
N LEU A 262 -1.14 -21.46 5.10
CA LEU A 262 -1.58 -20.79 6.31
C LEU A 262 -0.89 -21.34 7.57
N GLU A 263 -0.83 -22.65 7.74
CA GLU A 263 -0.15 -23.31 8.89
C GLU A 263 1.34 -22.97 8.91
N ARG A 264 1.97 -22.92 7.75
CA ARG A 264 3.37 -22.51 7.60
C ARG A 264 3.56 -21.07 8.06
N ASP A 265 2.77 -20.12 7.52
CA ASP A 265 2.86 -18.70 7.83
C ASP A 265 2.58 -18.42 9.33
N LEU A 266 1.61 -19.12 9.91
CA LEU A 266 1.28 -19.04 11.33
C LEU A 266 2.39 -19.60 12.21
N SER A 267 3.06 -20.67 11.78
CA SER A 267 4.23 -21.21 12.49
C SER A 267 5.39 -20.23 12.51
N TYR A 268 5.60 -19.49 11.43
CA TYR A 268 6.60 -18.40 11.40
C TYR A 268 6.23 -17.28 12.36
N THR A 269 4.97 -16.85 12.35
CA THR A 269 4.46 -15.81 13.25
C THR A 269 4.64 -16.22 14.70
N TYR A 270 4.26 -17.44 15.06
CA TYR A 270 4.46 -18.01 16.40
C TYR A 270 5.93 -17.99 16.81
N CYS A 271 6.83 -18.52 15.97
CA CYS A 271 8.26 -18.53 16.28
C CYS A 271 8.82 -17.13 16.51
N PHE A 272 8.39 -16.17 15.68
CA PHE A 272 8.79 -14.77 15.83
C PHE A 272 8.26 -14.13 17.11
N ALA A 273 7.00 -14.33 17.44
CA ALA A 273 6.37 -13.74 18.61
C ALA A 273 7.05 -14.23 19.91
N HIS A 274 7.41 -15.51 19.94
CA HIS A 274 7.96 -16.19 21.12
C HIS A 274 9.50 -16.26 21.16
N GLY A 275 10.20 -15.50 20.31
CA GLY A 275 11.66 -15.42 20.28
C GLY A 275 12.37 -16.72 19.85
N GLN A 276 11.65 -17.67 19.23
CA GLN A 276 12.20 -18.94 18.74
C GLN A 276 12.91 -18.75 17.39
N LEU A 277 13.88 -17.83 17.32
CA LEU A 277 14.53 -17.40 16.09
C LEU A 277 15.26 -18.53 15.36
N LYS A 278 15.91 -19.45 16.11
CA LYS A 278 16.53 -20.64 15.53
C LYS A 278 15.51 -21.49 14.78
N LYS A 279 14.38 -21.79 15.41
CA LYS A 279 13.31 -22.60 14.81
C LYS A 279 12.70 -21.92 13.59
N TRP A 280 12.52 -20.60 13.66
CA TRP A 280 12.09 -19.81 12.50
C TRP A 280 13.03 -19.98 11.31
N PHE A 281 14.35 -19.88 11.55
CA PHE A 281 15.36 -20.12 10.52
C PHE A 281 15.29 -21.50 9.93
N ASP A 282 15.17 -22.55 10.78
CA ASP A 282 15.13 -23.93 10.34
C ASP A 282 13.91 -24.19 9.44
N LEU A 283 12.74 -23.67 9.82
CA LEU A 283 11.52 -23.76 9.00
C LEU A 283 11.67 -23.02 7.66
N LYS A 284 12.26 -21.82 7.66
CA LYS A 284 12.49 -21.02 6.45
C LYS A 284 13.49 -21.70 5.51
N LEU A 285 14.57 -22.26 6.02
CA LEU A 285 15.55 -22.97 5.20
C LEU A 285 14.98 -24.29 4.65
N GLN A 286 14.10 -24.97 5.39
CA GLN A 286 13.39 -26.14 4.88
C GLN A 286 12.46 -25.78 3.72
N GLU A 287 11.74 -24.66 3.81
CA GLU A 287 10.93 -24.14 2.71
C GLU A 287 11.80 -23.83 1.48
N ALA A 288 12.92 -23.12 1.68
CA ALA A 288 13.83 -22.79 0.60
C ALA A 288 14.42 -24.03 -0.07
N ALA A 289 14.76 -25.07 0.71
CA ALA A 289 15.30 -26.32 0.17
C ALA A 289 14.37 -27.00 -0.84
N ASN A 290 13.04 -26.90 -0.65
CA ASN A 290 12.05 -27.42 -1.59
C ASN A 290 12.00 -26.64 -2.92
N LEU A 291 12.60 -25.44 -2.96
CA LEU A 291 12.65 -24.58 -4.14
C LEU A 291 14.01 -24.65 -4.87
N LYS A 292 14.94 -25.46 -4.36
CA LYS A 292 16.28 -25.57 -4.95
C LYS A 292 16.22 -25.96 -6.42
N GLY A 293 16.93 -25.19 -7.27
CA GLY A 293 16.87 -25.32 -8.72
C GLY A 293 15.74 -24.55 -9.41
N SER A 294 14.89 -23.85 -8.67
CA SER A 294 13.91 -22.93 -9.25
C SER A 294 14.37 -21.46 -9.16
N PRO A 295 13.90 -20.57 -10.03
CA PRO A 295 14.21 -19.13 -9.96
C PRO A 295 13.80 -18.48 -8.61
N ASN A 296 12.84 -19.07 -7.92
CA ASN A 296 12.35 -18.58 -6.63
C ASN A 296 13.31 -18.88 -5.46
N TYR A 297 14.23 -19.85 -5.61
CA TYR A 297 15.17 -20.20 -4.56
C TYR A 297 16.03 -19.03 -4.11
N VAL A 298 16.66 -18.35 -5.06
CA VAL A 298 17.52 -17.17 -4.81
C VAL A 298 16.73 -16.07 -4.10
N TYR A 299 15.53 -15.79 -4.56
CA TYR A 299 14.67 -14.78 -3.97
C TYR A 299 14.28 -15.12 -2.52
N VAL A 300 13.88 -16.36 -2.25
CA VAL A 300 13.50 -16.81 -0.90
C VAL A 300 14.70 -16.76 0.04
N MET A 301 15.86 -17.25 -0.38
CA MET A 301 17.10 -17.21 0.40
C MET A 301 17.53 -15.78 0.72
N HIS A 302 17.50 -14.88 -0.26
CA HIS A 302 17.77 -13.46 -0.03
C HIS A 302 16.82 -12.86 1.02
N ASN A 303 15.52 -13.13 0.92
CA ASN A 303 14.53 -12.60 1.86
C ASN A 303 14.73 -13.12 3.29
N ILE A 304 15.16 -14.37 3.46
CA ILE A 304 15.51 -14.93 4.79
C ILE A 304 16.66 -14.11 5.40
N GLY A 305 17.72 -13.86 4.64
CA GLY A 305 18.87 -13.07 5.10
C GLY A 305 18.51 -11.58 5.33
N ASP A 306 17.74 -10.99 4.43
CA ASP A 306 17.31 -9.59 4.52
C ASP A 306 16.37 -9.33 5.70
N GLU A 307 15.58 -10.32 6.12
CA GLU A 307 14.76 -10.23 7.34
C GLU A 307 15.64 -10.05 8.59
N VAL A 308 16.79 -10.71 8.65
CA VAL A 308 17.76 -10.51 9.76
C VAL A 308 18.30 -9.08 9.78
N VAL A 309 18.49 -8.47 8.61
CA VAL A 309 18.93 -7.08 8.51
C VAL A 309 17.88 -6.12 9.04
N ARG A 310 16.62 -6.28 8.57
CA ARG A 310 15.53 -5.33 8.76
C ARG A 310 14.83 -5.44 10.10
N ASN A 311 14.69 -6.66 10.62
CA ASN A 311 13.83 -6.91 11.78
C ASN A 311 14.59 -6.69 13.10
N PRO A 312 14.10 -5.78 13.97
CA PRO A 312 14.74 -5.48 15.24
C PRO A 312 14.87 -6.69 16.20
N LYS A 313 14.03 -7.72 16.07
CA LYS A 313 14.07 -8.93 16.90
C LYS A 313 15.39 -9.70 16.74
N PHE A 314 16.09 -9.54 15.63
CA PHE A 314 17.42 -10.12 15.41
C PHE A 314 18.58 -9.26 15.95
N LYS A 315 18.29 -8.11 16.57
CA LYS A 315 19.34 -7.27 17.13
C LYS A 315 20.07 -8.04 18.25
N GLY A 316 21.40 -8.18 18.10
CA GLY A 316 22.24 -8.89 19.09
C GLY A 316 22.20 -10.42 18.96
N SER A 317 21.45 -11.01 18.02
CA SER A 317 21.49 -12.44 17.75
C SER A 317 22.65 -12.80 16.83
N GLU A 318 23.81 -13.08 17.40
CA GLU A 318 25.02 -13.47 16.67
C GLU A 318 24.79 -14.73 15.82
N GLU A 319 24.11 -15.73 16.37
CA GLU A 319 23.75 -16.95 15.62
C GLU A 319 22.95 -16.63 14.35
N SER A 320 21.92 -15.77 14.47
CA SER A 320 21.08 -15.39 13.32
C SER A 320 21.87 -14.60 12.26
N ILE A 321 22.75 -13.72 12.69
CA ILE A 321 23.62 -12.95 11.82
C ILE A 321 24.58 -13.87 11.06
N ASN A 322 25.21 -14.81 11.75
CA ASN A 322 26.13 -15.78 11.15
C ASN A 322 25.43 -16.69 10.13
N ARG A 323 24.20 -17.11 10.42
CA ARG A 323 23.37 -17.87 9.47
C ARG A 323 23.00 -17.03 8.24
N ALA A 324 22.65 -15.77 8.42
CA ALA A 324 22.37 -14.86 7.30
C ALA A 324 23.61 -14.55 6.45
N LEU A 325 24.78 -14.41 7.07
CA LEU A 325 26.06 -14.27 6.36
C LEU A 325 26.36 -15.49 5.49
N LYS A 326 26.10 -16.70 6.03
CA LYS A 326 26.26 -17.93 5.24
C LYS A 326 25.34 -17.96 4.02
N ILE A 327 24.08 -17.53 4.17
CA ILE A 327 23.15 -17.36 3.04
C ILE A 327 23.70 -16.35 2.03
N GLY A 328 24.18 -15.21 2.49
CA GLY A 328 24.75 -14.17 1.63
C GLY A 328 25.92 -14.70 0.80
N HIS A 329 26.84 -15.45 1.41
CA HIS A 329 27.95 -16.07 0.69
C HIS A 329 27.49 -17.14 -0.30
N GLU A 330 26.57 -18.04 0.09
CA GLU A 330 26.01 -19.05 -0.81
C GLU A 330 25.39 -18.41 -2.06
N LEU A 331 24.66 -17.31 -1.89
CA LEU A 331 24.09 -16.56 -3.01
C LEU A 331 25.14 -15.83 -3.85
N ALA A 332 26.17 -15.26 -3.22
CA ALA A 332 27.24 -14.55 -3.92
C ALA A 332 28.12 -15.49 -4.75
N ASP A 333 28.22 -16.76 -4.37
CA ASP A 333 28.97 -17.82 -5.07
C ASP A 333 28.12 -18.50 -6.17
N ASN A 334 26.84 -18.11 -6.35
CA ASN A 334 25.93 -18.68 -7.34
C ASN A 334 25.63 -17.64 -8.43
N ASP A 335 25.79 -18.04 -9.71
CA ASP A 335 25.59 -17.15 -10.87
C ASP A 335 24.23 -16.44 -10.87
N ASP A 336 23.16 -17.16 -10.54
CA ASP A 336 21.81 -16.59 -10.48
C ASP A 336 21.59 -15.66 -9.27
N GLY A 337 22.39 -15.83 -8.22
CA GLY A 337 22.25 -15.16 -6.93
C GLY A 337 23.27 -14.05 -6.66
N VAL A 338 24.31 -13.93 -7.48
CA VAL A 338 25.51 -13.13 -7.19
C VAL A 338 25.18 -11.66 -6.87
N ILE A 339 24.27 -11.04 -7.59
CA ILE A 339 23.84 -9.66 -7.35
C ILE A 339 23.17 -9.54 -5.98
N MET A 340 22.16 -10.39 -5.71
CA MET A 340 21.41 -10.37 -4.45
C MET A 340 22.28 -10.75 -3.25
N GLY A 341 23.19 -11.71 -3.43
CA GLY A 341 24.15 -12.15 -2.40
C GLY A 341 25.09 -11.04 -1.97
N ASN A 342 25.71 -10.34 -2.91
CA ASN A 342 26.61 -9.24 -2.60
C ASN A 342 25.87 -8.05 -1.95
N PHE A 343 24.66 -7.72 -2.41
CA PHE A 343 23.86 -6.68 -1.75
C PHE A 343 23.43 -7.05 -0.33
N LEU A 344 23.07 -8.31 -0.10
CA LEU A 344 22.77 -8.83 1.24
C LEU A 344 24.00 -8.79 2.15
N LEU A 345 25.16 -9.23 1.67
CA LEU A 345 26.44 -9.21 2.43
C LEU A 345 26.85 -7.79 2.80
N ALA A 346 26.72 -6.83 1.89
CA ALA A 346 26.99 -5.41 2.19
C ALA A 346 26.15 -4.93 3.38
N LYS A 347 24.84 -5.24 3.39
CA LYS A 347 23.93 -4.88 4.48
C LYS A 347 24.23 -5.60 5.79
N LEU A 348 24.58 -6.89 5.72
CA LEU A 348 24.90 -7.67 6.93
C LEU A 348 26.22 -7.23 7.56
N TYR A 349 27.27 -7.00 6.76
CA TYR A 349 28.53 -6.48 7.27
C TYR A 349 28.42 -5.06 7.83
N LEU A 350 27.55 -4.23 7.24
CA LEU A 350 27.17 -2.94 7.80
C LEU A 350 26.51 -3.10 9.19
N LYS A 351 25.59 -4.06 9.33
CA LYS A 351 24.90 -4.35 10.60
C LYS A 351 25.86 -4.78 11.73
N VAL A 352 26.95 -5.46 11.39
CA VAL A 352 27.98 -5.87 12.37
C VAL A 352 29.13 -4.88 12.50
N GLY A 353 29.06 -3.71 11.85
CA GLY A 353 30.08 -2.65 11.94
C GLY A 353 31.37 -2.94 11.18
N ASN A 354 31.36 -3.90 10.25
CA ASN A 354 32.55 -4.23 9.45
C ASN A 354 32.53 -3.42 8.13
N LYS A 355 33.06 -2.19 8.20
CA LYS A 355 33.09 -1.25 7.07
C LYS A 355 33.80 -1.81 5.85
N GLU A 356 34.98 -2.41 6.02
CA GLU A 356 35.80 -2.92 4.92
C GLU A 356 35.04 -3.97 4.10
N LYS A 357 34.48 -4.98 4.77
CA LYS A 357 33.69 -6.02 4.10
C LYS A 357 32.38 -5.48 3.52
N ALA A 358 31.72 -4.55 4.21
CA ALA A 358 30.51 -3.91 3.71
C ALA A 358 30.80 -3.16 2.38
N GLN A 359 31.87 -2.37 2.35
CA GLN A 359 32.30 -1.65 1.13
C GLN A 359 32.66 -2.62 0.02
N LYS A 360 33.48 -3.66 0.30
CA LYS A 360 33.88 -4.66 -0.70
C LYS A 360 32.65 -5.27 -1.40
N HIS A 361 31.68 -5.75 -0.66
CA HIS A 361 30.48 -6.38 -1.23
C HIS A 361 29.54 -5.38 -1.89
N TYR A 362 29.52 -4.15 -1.42
CA TYR A 362 28.77 -3.07 -2.08
C TYR A 362 29.38 -2.76 -3.46
N ASP A 363 30.69 -2.65 -3.59
CA ASP A 363 31.38 -2.36 -4.86
C ASP A 363 31.16 -3.49 -5.88
N LEU A 364 31.27 -4.76 -5.44
CA LEU A 364 30.93 -5.91 -6.27
C LEU A 364 29.48 -5.90 -6.73
N PHE A 365 28.54 -5.56 -5.84
CA PHE A 365 27.13 -5.40 -6.24
C PHE A 365 26.94 -4.32 -7.30
N ILE A 366 27.57 -3.13 -7.14
CA ILE A 366 27.45 -2.01 -8.09
C ILE A 366 28.00 -2.41 -9.48
N GLU A 367 29.16 -3.07 -9.52
CA GLU A 367 29.80 -3.55 -10.74
C GLU A 367 28.90 -4.54 -11.48
N ILE A 368 28.55 -5.66 -10.84
CA ILE A 368 27.79 -6.76 -11.46
C ILE A 368 26.37 -6.30 -11.83
N ASN A 369 25.71 -5.53 -10.96
CA ASN A 369 24.36 -5.02 -11.24
C ASN A 369 24.36 -4.02 -12.41
N GLY A 370 25.41 -3.21 -12.54
CA GLY A 370 25.59 -2.29 -13.66
C GLY A 370 25.80 -3.02 -14.99
N GLU A 371 26.63 -4.05 -15.00
CA GLU A 371 26.87 -4.91 -16.19
C GLU A 371 25.59 -5.65 -16.61
N ALA A 372 24.76 -6.06 -15.66
CA ALA A 372 23.44 -6.67 -15.92
C ALA A 372 22.35 -5.67 -16.33
N GLY A 373 22.67 -4.36 -16.49
CA GLY A 373 21.70 -3.31 -16.83
C GLY A 373 20.78 -2.91 -15.68
N GLY A 374 21.16 -3.21 -14.43
CA GLY A 374 20.39 -2.88 -13.22
C GLY A 374 20.47 -1.41 -12.83
N ASN A 375 19.51 -0.98 -12.00
CA ASN A 375 19.42 0.42 -11.54
C ASN A 375 20.21 0.65 -10.25
N ASN A 376 21.44 1.16 -10.36
CA ASN A 376 22.29 1.51 -9.23
C ASN A 376 21.89 2.83 -8.53
N THR A 377 20.94 3.59 -9.09
CA THR A 377 20.46 4.86 -8.49
C THR A 377 19.20 4.68 -7.64
N HIS A 378 18.74 3.44 -7.43
CA HIS A 378 17.58 3.20 -6.59
C HIS A 378 17.83 3.67 -5.14
N PRO A 379 16.84 4.32 -4.46
CA PRO A 379 17.04 4.88 -3.12
C PRO A 379 17.54 3.89 -2.06
N SER A 380 17.21 2.60 -2.17
CA SER A 380 17.71 1.56 -1.26
C SER A 380 19.21 1.34 -1.40
N VAL A 381 19.76 1.47 -2.61
CA VAL A 381 21.19 1.33 -2.90
C VAL A 381 21.95 2.52 -2.31
N ALA A 382 21.46 3.75 -2.59
CA ALA A 382 22.02 4.97 -2.02
C ALA A 382 22.02 4.96 -0.48
N LYS A 383 20.96 4.41 0.14
CA LYS A 383 20.86 4.29 1.60
C LYS A 383 21.95 3.39 2.19
N VAL A 384 22.29 2.29 1.53
CA VAL A 384 23.38 1.39 1.96
C VAL A 384 24.71 2.09 1.84
N LYS A 385 24.98 2.78 0.73
CA LYS A 385 26.23 3.55 0.52
C LYS A 385 26.42 4.60 1.61
N ASN A 386 25.41 5.44 1.82
CA ASN A 386 25.47 6.49 2.85
C ASN A 386 25.72 5.90 4.26
N ALA A 387 25.15 4.74 4.56
CA ALA A 387 25.37 4.10 5.86
C ALA A 387 26.80 3.52 6.00
N ILE A 388 27.40 3.02 4.93
CA ILE A 388 28.81 2.58 4.89
C ILE A 388 29.75 3.78 5.11
N ASP A 389 29.46 4.92 4.46
CA ASP A 389 30.28 6.12 4.57
C ASP A 389 30.27 6.72 6.01
N LEU A 390 29.19 6.51 6.75
CA LEU A 390 29.00 6.97 8.14
C LEU A 390 29.65 6.06 9.19
N LEU A 391 30.03 4.81 8.86
CA LEU A 391 30.83 3.93 9.72
C LEU A 391 32.32 4.35 9.70
#